data_adf0711a30f969ba58097f31762027e2
#
_entry.id   adf0711a30f969ba58097f31762027e2
#
_cell.length_a   1.000
_cell.length_b   1.000
_cell.length_c   1.000
_cell.angle_alpha   90.00
_cell.angle_beta   90.00
_cell.angle_gamma   90.00
#
_symmetry.space_group_name_H-M   'P 1'
#
loop_
_entity.id
_entity.type
_entity.pdbx_description
1 polymer ?
#
loop_
_entity_poly.entity_id
_entity_poly.type
_entity_poly.pdbx_seq_one_letter_code
_entity_poly.pdbx_strand_id
1 'polypeptide(L)'
;MRVYHERLWAPVSWWLVGLAVIVLLGAELAAGFGGPAVAAIFAVLVAGWAALLLSWGRPRIEVTGGELIVGGARLPLAAVGDASALDRAQTRAIAGPRADPAAFTQIRPYLREAVYIEVTEPAAGGVPRRRLRWRRWRPHLEVTGPAAGTPYWLVATRHPAELAAAINSARPAARAGGTAMG
;
A
#
# COMPACT_ATOMS: atom_id res chain seq x y z
N MET A 1 -2.96 15.82 -15.44
CA MET A 1 -2.12 16.59 -14.51
C MET A 1 -2.03 15.80 -13.21
N ARG A 2 -0.85 15.56 -12.64
CA ARG A 2 -0.71 14.87 -11.34
C ARG A 2 -1.00 15.87 -10.25
N VAL A 3 -1.89 15.56 -9.33
CA VAL A 3 -2.28 16.42 -8.19
C VAL A 3 -1.52 16.02 -6.93
N TYR A 4 -1.25 14.71 -6.77
CA TYR A 4 -0.54 14.16 -5.61
C TYR A 4 0.30 12.94 -6.01
N HIS A 5 1.48 12.81 -5.38
CA HIS A 5 2.35 11.65 -5.55
C HIS A 5 3.11 11.38 -4.27
N GLU A 6 2.96 10.17 -3.74
CA GLU A 6 3.70 9.71 -2.57
C GLU A 6 4.35 8.35 -2.85
N ARG A 7 5.60 8.20 -2.44
CA ARG A 7 6.32 6.93 -2.47
C ARG A 7 6.56 6.42 -1.06
N LEU A 8 6.04 5.25 -0.77
CA LEU A 8 6.10 4.66 0.57
C LEU A 8 7.39 3.85 0.74
N TRP A 9 8.46 4.51 1.16
CA TRP A 9 9.72 3.84 1.50
C TRP A 9 9.68 3.27 2.91
N ALA A 10 10.34 2.11 3.10
CA ALA A 10 10.55 1.60 4.45
C ALA A 10 11.43 2.58 5.26
N PRO A 11 11.07 2.90 6.52
CA PRO A 11 11.86 3.81 7.35
C PRO A 11 13.24 3.22 7.65
N VAL A 12 14.23 4.10 7.83
CA VAL A 12 15.63 3.72 8.10
C VAL A 12 15.75 2.80 9.32
N SER A 13 14.88 2.98 10.31
CA SER A 13 14.85 2.12 11.50
C SER A 13 14.68 0.63 11.17
N TRP A 14 13.91 0.28 10.13
CA TRP A 14 13.74 -1.11 9.70
C TRP A 14 15.02 -1.68 9.08
N TRP A 15 15.79 -0.86 8.36
CA TRP A 15 17.10 -1.25 7.86
C TRP A 15 18.07 -1.55 9.00
N LEU A 16 18.10 -0.68 10.02
CA LEU A 16 18.97 -0.86 11.20
C LEU A 16 18.58 -2.07 12.03
N VAL A 17 17.28 -2.26 12.29
CA VAL A 17 16.79 -3.43 13.06
C VAL A 17 17.12 -4.73 12.33
N GLY A 18 16.87 -4.81 11.04
CA GLY A 18 17.19 -6.00 10.27
C GLY A 18 18.68 -6.28 10.21
N LEU A 19 19.50 -5.24 10.01
CA LEU A 19 20.96 -5.40 10.05
C LEU A 19 21.43 -5.88 11.41
N ALA A 20 20.93 -5.31 12.51
CA ALA A 20 21.29 -5.75 13.87
C ALA A 20 20.93 -7.22 14.10
N VAL A 21 19.75 -7.66 13.68
CA VAL A 21 19.34 -9.08 13.79
C VAL A 21 20.26 -9.97 12.95
N ILE A 22 20.60 -9.56 11.72
CA ILE A 22 21.48 -10.35 10.84
C ILE A 22 22.88 -10.44 11.44
N VAL A 23 23.42 -9.34 12.01
CA VAL A 23 24.73 -9.33 12.66
C VAL A 23 24.75 -10.26 13.88
N LEU A 24 23.68 -10.22 14.70
CA LEU A 24 23.58 -11.08 15.87
C LEU A 24 23.55 -12.57 15.48
N LEU A 25 22.71 -12.93 14.50
CA LEU A 25 22.64 -14.30 13.97
C LEU A 25 23.97 -14.73 13.32
N GLY A 26 24.63 -13.80 12.61
CA GLY A 26 25.92 -14.07 12.00
C GLY A 26 27.03 -14.32 13.02
N ALA A 27 27.02 -13.60 14.16
CA ALA A 27 27.95 -13.81 15.26
C ALA A 27 27.79 -15.20 15.90
N GLU A 28 26.55 -15.64 16.12
CA GLU A 28 26.28 -16.99 16.64
C GLU A 28 26.75 -18.09 15.68
N LEU A 29 26.49 -17.92 14.37
CA LEU A 29 26.95 -18.86 13.35
C LEU A 29 28.49 -18.89 13.27
N ALA A 30 29.17 -17.75 13.37
CA ALA A 30 30.62 -17.64 13.31
C ALA A 30 31.29 -18.28 14.53
N ALA A 31 30.64 -18.31 15.70
CA ALA A 31 31.15 -18.98 16.88
C ALA A 31 31.16 -20.52 16.76
N GLY A 32 30.19 -21.08 15.99
CA GLY A 32 30.09 -22.53 15.78
C GLY A 32 30.71 -23.05 14.47
N PHE A 33 30.73 -22.22 13.45
CA PHE A 33 31.16 -22.57 12.09
C PHE A 33 32.14 -21.51 11.58
N GLY A 34 33.35 -21.87 11.23
CA GLY A 34 34.29 -20.96 10.61
C GLY A 34 34.28 -21.03 9.07
N GLY A 35 34.87 -20.02 8.45
CA GLY A 35 35.23 -20.07 7.05
C GLY A 35 34.25 -19.39 6.08
N PRO A 36 34.44 -19.59 4.76
CA PRO A 36 33.73 -18.85 3.70
C PRO A 36 32.21 -19.14 3.65
N ALA A 37 31.76 -20.28 4.20
CA ALA A 37 30.36 -20.64 4.25
C ALA A 37 29.53 -19.67 5.11
N VAL A 38 30.07 -19.22 6.24
CA VAL A 38 29.40 -18.24 7.11
C VAL A 38 29.25 -16.90 6.40
N ALA A 39 30.31 -16.45 5.70
CA ALA A 39 30.26 -15.22 4.93
C ALA A 39 29.22 -15.29 3.80
N ALA A 40 29.08 -16.42 3.11
CA ALA A 40 28.08 -16.62 2.08
C ALA A 40 26.66 -16.55 2.64
N ILE A 41 26.38 -17.22 3.79
CA ILE A 41 25.08 -17.17 4.47
C ILE A 41 24.76 -15.74 4.87
N PHE A 42 25.71 -15.02 5.45
CA PHE A 42 25.53 -13.62 5.82
C PHE A 42 25.17 -12.73 4.63
N ALA A 43 25.90 -12.87 3.52
CA ALA A 43 25.61 -12.14 2.29
C ALA A 43 24.21 -12.41 1.75
N VAL A 44 23.76 -13.66 1.78
CA VAL A 44 22.39 -14.05 1.36
C VAL A 44 21.35 -13.42 2.26
N LEU A 45 21.54 -13.42 3.58
CA LEU A 45 20.61 -12.80 4.54
C LEU A 45 20.50 -11.29 4.32
N VAL A 46 21.63 -10.60 4.15
CA VAL A 46 21.66 -9.15 3.87
C VAL A 46 20.98 -8.83 2.54
N ALA A 47 21.30 -9.58 1.49
CA ALA A 47 20.69 -9.39 0.18
C ALA A 47 19.17 -9.67 0.20
N GLY A 48 18.75 -10.73 0.88
CA GLY A 48 17.34 -11.07 1.06
C GLY A 48 16.56 -9.99 1.83
N TRP A 49 17.15 -9.49 2.92
CA TRP A 49 16.57 -8.40 3.70
C TRP A 49 16.45 -7.11 2.88
N ALA A 50 17.51 -6.74 2.17
CA ALA A 50 17.49 -5.58 1.30
C ALA A 50 16.44 -5.72 0.20
N ALA A 51 16.36 -6.87 -0.47
CA ALA A 51 15.34 -7.15 -1.48
C ALA A 51 13.91 -7.05 -0.93
N LEU A 52 13.69 -7.54 0.30
CA LEU A 52 12.41 -7.44 1.01
C LEU A 52 12.03 -5.98 1.24
N LEU A 53 12.92 -5.17 1.82
CA LEU A 53 12.64 -3.76 2.10
C LEU A 53 12.46 -2.93 0.83
N LEU A 54 13.24 -3.19 -0.21
CA LEU A 54 13.08 -2.55 -1.52
C LEU A 54 11.73 -2.92 -2.17
N SER A 55 11.27 -4.15 -2.00
CA SER A 55 9.95 -4.57 -2.48
C SER A 55 8.80 -3.85 -1.77
N TRP A 56 8.98 -3.52 -0.49
CA TRP A 56 8.01 -2.75 0.29
C TRP A 56 7.92 -1.28 -0.12
N GLY A 57 9.00 -0.72 -0.68
CA GLY A 57 9.03 0.66 -1.18
C GLY A 57 8.42 0.87 -2.57
N ARG A 58 8.00 -0.20 -3.25
CA ARG A 58 7.44 -0.13 -4.62
C ARG A 58 6.04 0.49 -4.73
N PRO A 59 5.10 0.30 -3.76
CA PRO A 59 3.78 0.90 -3.88
C PRO A 59 3.85 2.42 -3.91
N ARG A 60 3.10 2.98 -4.85
CA ARG A 60 2.94 4.42 -5.05
C ARG A 60 1.49 4.77 -4.83
N ILE A 61 1.26 5.97 -4.30
CA ILE A 61 -0.04 6.61 -4.25
C ILE A 61 0.03 7.77 -5.21
N GLU A 62 -0.83 7.77 -6.21
CA GLU A 62 -0.92 8.82 -7.23
C GLU A 62 -2.37 9.26 -7.39
N VAL A 63 -2.62 10.56 -7.29
CA VAL A 63 -3.90 11.17 -7.64
C VAL A 63 -3.70 11.92 -8.95
N THR A 64 -4.40 11.48 -9.97
CA THR A 64 -4.44 12.13 -11.28
C THR A 64 -5.80 12.81 -11.47
N GLY A 65 -5.98 13.59 -12.55
CA GLY A 65 -7.23 14.32 -12.80
C GLY A 65 -8.48 13.45 -13.01
N GLY A 66 -8.37 12.11 -12.99
CA GLY A 66 -9.52 11.21 -13.21
C GLY A 66 -9.45 9.92 -12.40
N GLU A 67 -8.30 9.58 -11.86
CA GLU A 67 -8.09 8.30 -11.17
C GLU A 67 -7.21 8.44 -9.92
N LEU A 68 -7.54 7.66 -8.89
CA LEU A 68 -6.69 7.36 -7.75
C LEU A 68 -5.99 6.01 -7.99
N ILE A 69 -4.67 6.02 -7.94
CA ILE A 69 -3.84 4.81 -8.14
C ILE A 69 -3.12 4.51 -6.83
N VAL A 70 -3.35 3.32 -6.29
CA VAL A 70 -2.74 2.88 -5.02
C VAL A 70 -2.15 1.49 -5.21
N GLY A 71 -0.82 1.39 -5.22
CA GLY A 71 -0.11 0.11 -5.31
C GLY A 71 -0.41 -0.72 -6.56
N GLY A 72 -0.97 -0.10 -7.62
CA GLY A 72 -1.38 -0.75 -8.86
C GLY A 72 -2.89 -0.96 -8.99
N ALA A 73 -3.67 -0.81 -7.91
CA ALA A 73 -5.11 -0.70 -7.98
C ALA A 73 -5.51 0.71 -8.44
N ARG A 74 -6.58 0.80 -9.23
CA ARG A 74 -7.08 2.06 -9.79
C ARG A 74 -8.53 2.25 -9.40
N LEU A 75 -8.86 3.44 -8.93
CA LEU A 75 -10.22 3.84 -8.60
C LEU A 75 -10.54 5.14 -9.35
N PRO A 76 -11.56 5.15 -10.24
CA PRO A 76 -12.02 6.38 -10.88
C PRO A 76 -12.49 7.38 -9.82
N LEU A 77 -12.05 8.64 -9.91
CA LEU A 77 -12.47 9.68 -8.96
C LEU A 77 -13.97 9.99 -9.03
N ALA A 78 -14.62 9.63 -10.13
CA ALA A 78 -16.08 9.70 -10.24
C ALA A 78 -16.82 8.76 -9.28
N ALA A 79 -16.21 7.63 -8.92
CA ALA A 79 -16.74 6.65 -7.98
C ALA A 79 -16.31 6.91 -6.52
N VAL A 80 -15.48 7.93 -6.29
CA VAL A 80 -15.00 8.31 -4.97
C VAL A 80 -16.01 9.21 -4.27
N GLY A 81 -16.46 8.80 -3.08
CA GLY A 81 -17.21 9.62 -2.14
C GLY A 81 -16.30 10.56 -1.35
N ASP A 82 -16.56 10.71 -0.06
CA ASP A 82 -15.72 11.54 0.80
C ASP A 82 -14.41 10.84 1.19
N ALA A 83 -13.33 11.59 1.15
CA ALA A 83 -12.04 11.16 1.65
C ALA A 83 -11.73 11.87 2.96
N SER A 84 -11.50 11.10 4.03
CA SER A 84 -11.21 11.61 5.36
C SER A 84 -9.89 11.06 5.89
N ALA A 85 -9.09 11.95 6.48
CA ALA A 85 -7.87 11.58 7.17
C ALA A 85 -8.23 10.90 8.49
N LEU A 86 -7.61 9.76 8.78
CA LEU A 86 -7.77 9.01 10.00
C LEU A 86 -6.51 9.09 10.85
N ASP A 87 -6.71 9.27 12.14
CA ASP A 87 -5.65 9.13 13.12
C ASP A 87 -5.31 7.65 13.39
N ARG A 88 -4.29 7.44 14.23
CA ARG A 88 -3.83 6.09 14.59
C ARG A 88 -4.91 5.23 15.25
N ALA A 89 -5.75 5.80 16.11
CA ALA A 89 -6.78 5.06 16.84
C ALA A 89 -7.91 4.66 15.91
N GLN A 90 -8.35 5.59 15.07
CA GLN A 90 -9.37 5.38 14.04
C GLN A 90 -8.91 4.36 12.99
N THR A 91 -7.67 4.50 12.49
CA THR A 91 -7.08 3.55 11.54
C THR A 91 -7.07 2.13 12.12
N ARG A 92 -6.65 1.98 13.39
CA ARG A 92 -6.63 0.67 14.05
C ARG A 92 -8.03 0.10 14.24
N ALA A 93 -9.02 0.92 14.56
CA ALA A 93 -10.40 0.48 14.75
C ALA A 93 -11.00 -0.04 13.43
N ILE A 94 -10.80 0.69 12.33
CA ILE A 94 -11.33 0.34 11.00
C ILE A 94 -10.54 -0.82 10.37
N ALA A 95 -9.24 -0.89 10.60
CA ALA A 95 -8.39 -1.97 10.08
C ALA A 95 -8.53 -3.29 10.85
N GLY A 96 -9.08 -3.25 12.06
CA GLY A 96 -9.22 -4.37 12.97
C GLY A 96 -10.68 -4.77 13.21
N PRO A 97 -11.27 -4.46 14.39
CA PRO A 97 -12.58 -4.97 14.78
C PRO A 97 -13.75 -4.53 13.88
N ARG A 98 -13.57 -3.42 13.17
CA ARG A 98 -14.59 -2.84 12.26
C ARG A 98 -14.22 -3.03 10.79
N ALA A 99 -13.25 -3.90 10.49
CA ALA A 99 -12.84 -4.17 9.11
C ALA A 99 -13.95 -4.88 8.35
N ASP A 100 -14.31 -4.34 7.18
CA ASP A 100 -15.17 -5.03 6.22
C ASP A 100 -14.30 -5.92 5.33
N PRO A 101 -14.56 -7.23 5.23
CA PRO A 101 -13.82 -8.13 4.35
C PRO A 101 -13.87 -7.74 2.87
N ALA A 102 -14.91 -7.00 2.44
CA ALA A 102 -15.05 -6.50 1.07
C ALA A 102 -14.30 -5.19 0.82
N ALA A 103 -13.79 -4.54 1.87
CA ALA A 103 -13.06 -3.30 1.74
C ALA A 103 -11.65 -3.51 1.15
N PHE A 104 -11.21 -2.55 0.33
CA PHE A 104 -9.85 -2.53 -0.13
C PHE A 104 -8.94 -1.91 0.93
N THR A 105 -8.02 -2.71 1.47
CA THR A 105 -7.12 -2.29 2.55
C THR A 105 -5.67 -2.34 2.10
N GLN A 106 -5.00 -1.20 2.08
CA GLN A 106 -3.55 -1.13 1.87
C GLN A 106 -2.88 -0.49 3.09
N ILE A 107 -2.62 -1.35 4.09
CA ILE A 107 -1.97 -0.95 5.34
C ILE A 107 -0.52 -1.42 5.33
N ARG A 108 0.36 -0.61 5.93
CA ARG A 108 1.77 -0.92 6.13
C ARG A 108 2.09 -0.94 7.61
N PRO A 109 2.89 -1.90 8.13
CA PRO A 109 3.18 -2.02 9.56
C PRO A 109 3.84 -0.79 10.16
N TYR A 110 4.56 -0.02 9.33
CA TYR A 110 5.28 1.17 9.74
C TYR A 110 4.49 2.48 9.57
N LEU A 111 3.29 2.42 8.95
CA LEU A 111 2.37 3.55 8.82
C LEU A 111 1.22 3.36 9.81
N ARG A 112 0.97 4.42 10.58
CA ARG A 112 0.00 4.38 11.68
C ARG A 112 -1.28 5.13 11.36
N GLU A 113 -1.25 5.94 10.33
CA GLU A 113 -2.31 6.81 9.86
C GLU A 113 -2.73 6.40 8.46
N ALA A 114 -3.99 6.65 8.12
CA ALA A 114 -4.56 6.28 6.84
C ALA A 114 -5.57 7.32 6.36
N VAL A 115 -5.96 7.21 5.10
CA VAL A 115 -7.12 7.89 4.54
C VAL A 115 -8.21 6.86 4.31
N TYR A 116 -9.40 7.16 4.83
CA TYR A 116 -10.63 6.46 4.54
C TYR A 116 -11.28 7.10 3.32
N ILE A 117 -11.59 6.31 2.32
CA ILE A 117 -12.16 6.77 1.06
C ILE A 117 -13.44 5.98 0.82
N GLU A 118 -14.56 6.66 0.88
CA GLU A 118 -15.86 6.06 0.58
C GLU A 118 -15.99 5.79 -0.92
N VAL A 119 -16.55 4.64 -1.29
CA VAL A 119 -16.86 4.31 -2.69
C VAL A 119 -18.36 4.39 -2.88
N THR A 120 -18.81 5.41 -3.61
CA THR A 120 -20.25 5.74 -3.76
C THR A 120 -20.91 4.96 -4.89
N GLU A 121 -20.15 4.55 -5.92
CA GLU A 121 -20.64 3.73 -7.02
C GLU A 121 -19.77 2.51 -7.21
N PRO A 122 -20.34 1.32 -7.49
CA PRO A 122 -19.55 0.19 -7.93
C PRO A 122 -18.83 0.63 -9.21
N ALA A 123 -17.49 0.71 -9.15
CA ALA A 123 -16.69 1.05 -10.31
C ALA A 123 -17.02 0.08 -11.44
N ALA A 124 -17.85 0.50 -12.40
CA ALA A 124 -18.27 -0.29 -13.57
C ALA A 124 -17.10 -0.60 -14.52
N GLY A 125 -15.94 0.03 -14.29
CA GLY A 125 -14.68 -0.31 -14.91
C GLY A 125 -13.99 -1.42 -14.13
N GLY A 126 -14.25 -2.66 -14.47
CA GLY A 126 -13.53 -3.79 -13.92
C GLY A 126 -12.03 -3.54 -14.04
N VAL A 127 -11.35 -3.46 -12.89
CA VAL A 127 -9.89 -3.43 -12.85
C VAL A 127 -9.41 -4.62 -13.67
N PRO A 128 -8.61 -4.40 -14.72
CA PRO A 128 -8.10 -5.52 -15.49
C PRO A 128 -7.41 -6.43 -14.49
N ARG A 129 -7.89 -7.65 -14.38
CA ARG A 129 -7.25 -8.73 -13.63
C ARG A 129 -5.85 -8.94 -14.23
N ARG A 130 -4.93 -8.08 -13.90
CA ARG A 130 -3.54 -8.37 -14.10
C ARG A 130 -3.26 -9.57 -13.20
N ARG A 131 -3.31 -10.76 -13.80
CA ARG A 131 -2.79 -11.99 -13.20
C ARG A 131 -1.34 -11.68 -12.82
N LEU A 132 -1.12 -11.19 -11.59
CA LEU A 132 0.22 -11.09 -11.06
C LEU A 132 0.75 -12.52 -10.98
N ARG A 133 1.77 -12.79 -11.77
CA ARG A 133 2.46 -14.09 -11.91
C ARG A 133 3.20 -14.52 -10.62
N TRP A 134 2.84 -13.93 -9.48
CA TRP A 134 3.33 -14.22 -8.12
C TRP A 134 2.53 -15.31 -7.40
N ARG A 135 1.66 -16.04 -8.12
CA ARG A 135 0.78 -17.10 -7.59
C ARG A 135 1.49 -18.27 -6.90
N ARG A 136 2.82 -18.34 -6.91
CA ARG A 136 3.52 -19.54 -6.42
C ARG A 136 3.80 -19.57 -4.92
N TRP A 137 3.63 -18.45 -4.19
CA TRP A 137 4.06 -18.39 -2.77
C TRP A 137 2.99 -17.96 -1.75
N ARG A 138 1.79 -17.58 -2.15
CA ARG A 138 0.68 -17.31 -1.23
C ARG A 138 -0.65 -17.78 -1.82
N PRO A 139 -1.10 -19.01 -1.49
CA PRO A 139 -2.33 -19.58 -2.08
C PRO A 139 -3.63 -18.91 -1.61
N HIS A 140 -3.61 -17.97 -0.67
CA HIS A 140 -4.81 -17.40 -0.05
C HIS A 140 -4.92 -15.85 -0.06
N LEU A 141 -4.04 -15.15 -0.77
CA LEU A 141 -4.22 -13.73 -0.99
C LEU A 141 -4.47 -13.50 -2.49
N GLU A 142 -5.67 -13.80 -2.92
CA GLU A 142 -6.20 -13.13 -4.09
C GLU A 142 -6.33 -11.65 -3.72
N VAL A 143 -5.35 -10.84 -4.14
CA VAL A 143 -5.54 -9.40 -4.23
C VAL A 143 -6.48 -9.21 -5.40
N THR A 144 -7.75 -9.44 -5.14
CA THR A 144 -8.82 -9.00 -6.00
C THR A 144 -8.72 -7.48 -5.97
N GLY A 145 -8.41 -6.86 -7.09
CA GLY A 145 -8.68 -5.43 -7.24
C GLY A 145 -10.11 -5.17 -6.80
N PRO A 146 -10.49 -3.91 -6.49
CA PRO A 146 -11.80 -3.62 -5.94
C PRO A 146 -12.86 -4.27 -6.80
N ALA A 147 -13.46 -5.32 -6.26
CA ALA A 147 -14.61 -5.95 -6.88
C ALA A 147 -15.75 -4.92 -6.89
N ALA A 148 -16.63 -5.01 -7.86
CA ALA A 148 -17.91 -4.32 -7.81
C ALA A 148 -18.53 -4.58 -6.42
N GLY A 149 -18.73 -3.52 -5.62
CA GLY A 149 -19.25 -3.62 -4.26
C GLY A 149 -18.24 -3.38 -3.13
N THR A 150 -17.02 -2.92 -3.41
CA THR A 150 -16.08 -2.48 -2.37
C THR A 150 -16.65 -1.23 -1.66
N PRO A 151 -16.98 -1.30 -0.36
CA PRO A 151 -17.66 -0.19 0.34
C PRO A 151 -16.73 0.99 0.59
N TYR A 152 -15.45 0.74 0.86
CA TYR A 152 -14.46 1.78 1.09
C TYR A 152 -13.04 1.31 0.78
N TRP A 153 -12.14 2.27 0.61
CA TRP A 153 -10.70 2.06 0.56
C TRP A 153 -10.04 2.62 1.80
N LEU A 154 -9.17 1.84 2.41
CA LEU A 154 -8.33 2.26 3.54
C LEU A 154 -6.87 2.25 3.11
N VAL A 155 -6.31 3.44 2.92
CA VAL A 155 -4.97 3.64 2.35
C VAL A 155 -4.05 4.27 3.38
N ALA A 156 -3.03 3.51 3.82
CA ALA A 156 -2.03 4.04 4.74
C ALA A 156 -1.08 5.00 4.02
N THR A 157 -0.85 6.16 4.62
CA THR A 157 -0.02 7.25 4.10
C THR A 157 0.71 7.95 5.24
N ARG A 158 1.76 8.72 4.92
CA ARG A 158 2.46 9.59 5.87
C ARG A 158 1.81 10.97 5.98
N HIS A 159 1.03 11.34 4.97
CA HIS A 159 0.41 12.67 4.86
C HIS A 159 -1.10 12.52 4.62
N PRO A 160 -1.87 12.01 5.63
CA PRO A 160 -3.28 11.71 5.44
C PRO A 160 -4.12 12.94 5.10
N ALA A 161 -3.83 14.09 5.72
CA ALA A 161 -4.55 15.33 5.44
C ALA A 161 -4.32 15.83 4.01
N GLU A 162 -3.08 15.76 3.52
CA GLU A 162 -2.73 16.20 2.16
C GLU A 162 -3.36 15.28 1.11
N LEU A 163 -3.29 13.97 1.33
CA LEU A 163 -3.90 13.00 0.42
C LEU A 163 -5.43 13.16 0.37
N ALA A 164 -6.09 13.30 1.52
CA ALA A 164 -7.53 13.53 1.60
C ALA A 164 -7.93 14.84 0.89
N ALA A 165 -7.19 15.93 1.11
CA ALA A 165 -7.41 17.20 0.44
C ALA A 165 -7.21 17.08 -1.08
N ALA A 166 -6.17 16.39 -1.54
CA ALA A 166 -5.90 16.17 -2.97
C ALA A 166 -7.03 15.37 -3.64
N ILE A 167 -7.55 14.32 -2.99
CA ILE A 167 -8.67 13.54 -3.49
C ILE A 167 -9.93 14.41 -3.56
N ASN A 168 -10.27 15.11 -2.50
CA ASN A 168 -11.47 15.94 -2.43
C ASN A 168 -11.43 17.12 -3.41
N SER A 169 -10.26 17.70 -3.67
CA SER A 169 -10.09 18.78 -4.65
C SER A 169 -10.18 18.28 -6.11
N ALA A 170 -9.71 17.07 -6.39
CA ALA A 170 -9.74 16.47 -7.71
C ALA A 170 -11.14 15.95 -8.10
N ARG A 171 -12.00 15.65 -7.14
CA ARG A 171 -13.35 15.11 -7.31
C ARG A 171 -14.32 16.02 -8.08
N PRO A 172 -14.40 17.33 -7.86
CA PRO A 172 -15.28 18.22 -8.62
C PRO A 172 -14.93 18.28 -10.10
N ALA A 173 -13.64 18.27 -10.42
CA ALA A 173 -13.16 18.30 -11.81
C ALA A 173 -13.54 17.02 -12.57
N ALA A 174 -13.51 15.86 -11.92
CA ALA A 174 -13.92 14.60 -12.53
C ALA A 174 -15.44 14.55 -12.81
N ARG A 175 -16.27 15.13 -11.93
CA ARG A 175 -17.73 15.23 -12.16
C ARG A 175 -18.10 16.18 -13.30
N ALA A 176 -17.41 17.31 -13.39
CA ALA A 176 -17.65 18.28 -14.47
C ALA A 176 -17.27 17.74 -15.86
N GLY A 177 -16.25 16.90 -15.97
CA GLY A 177 -15.85 16.26 -17.23
C GLY A 177 -16.79 15.15 -17.70
N GLY A 178 -17.49 14.47 -16.79
CA GLY A 178 -18.43 13.40 -17.13
C GLY A 178 -19.76 13.89 -17.72
N THR A 179 -20.14 15.14 -17.47
CA THR A 179 -21.41 15.70 -17.93
C THR A 179 -21.31 16.30 -19.34
N ALA A 180 -20.10 16.47 -19.89
CA ALA A 180 -19.89 17.11 -21.21
C ALA A 180 -19.89 16.13 -22.40
N MET A 181 -20.13 14.84 -22.20
CA MET A 181 -20.19 13.82 -23.27
C MET A 181 -21.51 13.03 -23.24
N GLY A 182 -22.61 13.69 -22.96
CA GLY A 182 -23.96 13.15 -23.12
C GLY A 182 -24.65 13.74 -24.35
#